data_f6b6101b84d9f5cc0957d5a0c93ec425
#
_entry.id   f6b6101b84d9f5cc0957d5a0c93ec425
#
_cell.length_a   1.000
_cell.length_b   1.000
_cell.length_c   1.000
_cell.angle_alpha   90.00
_cell.angle_beta   90.00
_cell.angle_gamma   90.00
#
_symmetry.space_group_name_H-M   'P 1'
#
loop_
_entity.id
_entity.type
_entity.pdbx_description
1 polymer ?
#
loop_
_entity_poly.entity_id
_entity_poly.type
_entity_poly.pdbx_seq_one_letter_code
_entity_poly.pdbx_strand_id
1 'polypeptide(L)'
;EYFNEDYYERGAETGKSLYSHYRWMPELTIPMAHHIVMYTKLLPKEKILDFGCAKGFTVKALRLMGYKSFGVDVSEYAISQIEEKTRKWCGAIKPQDALVCAEGGYDWILCKDILEHIPYDKIDEQLKVLYNGGKKLMAMIPLGNGEKYVIDSYELDKSHFIREDIEWWGDRFIRAGFRLDLATHDMGPFKKNWQFAPEGNALFMLSK
;
A
#
# COMPACT_ATOMS: atom_id res chain seq x y z
N GLU A 1 11.21 16.52 3.45
CA GLU A 1 10.58 15.21 3.23
C GLU A 1 9.96 14.75 4.53
N TYR A 2 8.63 14.44 4.54
CA TYR A 2 7.93 13.98 5.76
C TYR A 2 8.32 12.55 6.13
N PHE A 3 8.34 11.65 5.14
CA PHE A 3 8.69 10.24 5.27
C PHE A 3 10.20 10.03 5.31
N ASN A 4 10.84 10.54 6.35
CA ASN A 4 12.29 10.52 6.56
C ASN A 4 12.69 9.47 7.63
N GLU A 5 13.94 9.51 8.09
CA GLU A 5 14.46 8.64 9.15
C GLU A 5 13.58 8.66 10.40
N ASP A 6 13.19 9.85 10.89
CA ASP A 6 12.35 9.97 12.07
C ASP A 6 11.02 9.22 11.92
N TYR A 7 10.40 9.27 10.72
CA TYR A 7 9.15 8.57 10.46
C TYR A 7 9.28 7.06 10.61
N TYR A 8 10.35 6.47 10.09
CA TYR A 8 10.53 5.01 10.08
C TYR A 8 11.22 4.46 11.32
N GLU A 9 12.16 5.19 11.89
CA GLU A 9 12.98 4.68 13.00
C GLU A 9 12.46 5.09 14.36
N ARG A 10 11.93 6.31 14.48
CA ARG A 10 11.53 6.95 15.74
C ARG A 10 10.14 7.57 15.68
N GLY A 11 9.27 7.09 14.77
CA GLY A 11 7.97 7.70 14.54
C GLY A 11 7.10 7.76 15.78
N ALA A 12 7.05 6.68 16.56
CA ALA A 12 6.31 6.61 17.81
C ALA A 12 6.88 7.58 18.88
N GLU A 13 8.20 7.77 18.95
CA GLU A 13 8.84 8.69 19.88
C GLU A 13 8.63 10.16 19.48
N THR A 14 8.69 10.44 18.18
CA THR A 14 8.57 11.80 17.61
C THR A 14 7.11 12.21 17.38
N GLY A 15 6.16 11.29 17.51
CA GLY A 15 4.75 11.51 17.24
C GLY A 15 4.43 11.70 15.76
N LYS A 16 5.30 11.25 14.84
CA LYS A 16 5.10 11.33 13.39
C LYS A 16 4.33 10.15 12.84
N SER A 17 4.58 8.94 13.36
CA SER A 17 3.96 7.70 12.91
C SER A 17 3.91 6.67 14.03
N LEU A 18 3.36 5.49 13.75
CA LEU A 18 3.35 4.35 14.67
C LEU A 18 4.64 3.51 14.61
N TYR A 19 5.56 3.83 13.72
CA TYR A 19 6.78 3.03 13.57
C TYR A 19 7.78 3.29 14.69
N SER A 20 8.37 2.17 15.14
CA SER A 20 9.52 2.15 16.03
C SER A 20 10.51 1.14 15.44
N HIS A 21 11.58 1.65 14.84
CA HIS A 21 12.60 0.83 14.18
C HIS A 21 12.00 -0.12 13.09
N TYR A 22 11.48 0.45 12.01
CA TYR A 22 10.89 -0.28 10.88
C TYR A 22 11.91 -1.17 10.18
N ARG A 23 11.83 -2.48 10.40
CA ARG A 23 12.83 -3.46 9.99
C ARG A 23 12.21 -4.68 9.29
N TRP A 24 13.04 -5.44 8.63
CA TRP A 24 12.68 -6.74 8.07
C TRP A 24 12.28 -7.72 9.17
N MET A 25 11.08 -8.23 9.08
CA MET A 25 10.50 -9.26 9.96
C MET A 25 9.93 -10.37 9.08
N PRO A 26 10.77 -11.37 8.70
CA PRO A 26 10.38 -12.43 7.76
C PRO A 26 9.18 -13.24 8.25
N GLU A 27 9.05 -13.44 9.56
CA GLU A 27 7.94 -14.14 10.21
C GLU A 27 6.58 -13.47 10.03
N LEU A 28 6.54 -12.17 9.71
CA LEU A 28 5.34 -11.42 9.38
C LEU A 28 5.21 -11.18 7.87
N THR A 29 6.30 -10.78 7.22
CA THR A 29 6.24 -10.29 5.84
C THR A 29 6.12 -11.45 4.83
N ILE A 30 6.78 -12.60 5.07
CA ILE A 30 6.67 -13.75 4.15
C ILE A 30 5.26 -14.34 4.14
N PRO A 31 4.60 -14.63 5.30
CA PRO A 31 3.21 -15.05 5.31
C PRO A 31 2.26 -14.04 4.66
N MET A 32 2.45 -12.74 4.92
CA MET A 32 1.66 -11.69 4.27
C MET A 32 1.82 -11.73 2.75
N ALA A 33 3.05 -11.81 2.24
CA ALA A 33 3.32 -11.90 0.81
C ALA A 33 2.71 -13.17 0.18
N HIS A 34 2.74 -14.32 0.90
CA HIS A 34 2.05 -15.53 0.46
C HIS A 34 0.54 -15.30 0.31
N HIS A 35 -0.09 -14.64 1.28
CA HIS A 35 -1.51 -14.32 1.20
C HIS A 35 -1.84 -13.34 0.08
N ILE A 36 -0.97 -12.34 -0.20
CA ILE A 36 -1.12 -11.49 -1.38
C ILE A 36 -1.18 -12.33 -2.65
N VAL A 37 -0.25 -13.28 -2.81
CA VAL A 37 -0.24 -14.20 -3.96
C VAL A 37 -1.54 -15.02 -4.05
N MET A 38 -2.03 -15.54 -2.93
CA MET A 38 -3.26 -16.35 -2.90
C MET A 38 -4.51 -15.52 -3.27
N TYR A 39 -4.64 -14.32 -2.72
CA TYR A 39 -5.79 -13.44 -2.99
C TYR A 39 -5.79 -12.91 -4.41
N THR A 40 -4.64 -12.50 -4.92
CA THR A 40 -4.48 -12.00 -6.29
C THR A 40 -4.46 -13.12 -7.33
N LYS A 41 -4.24 -14.37 -6.92
CA LYS A 41 -3.94 -15.50 -7.80
C LYS A 41 -2.78 -15.18 -8.76
N LEU A 42 -1.78 -14.47 -8.23
CA LEU A 42 -0.62 -14.00 -8.99
C LEU A 42 0.14 -15.17 -9.61
N LEU A 43 0.37 -15.10 -10.91
CA LEU A 43 1.18 -16.08 -11.60
C LEU A 43 2.67 -15.67 -11.60
N PRO A 44 3.63 -16.63 -11.61
CA PRO A 44 5.07 -16.30 -11.60
C PRO A 44 5.55 -15.42 -12.76
N LYS A 45 4.84 -15.43 -13.89
CA LYS A 45 5.14 -14.58 -15.07
C LYS A 45 4.59 -13.16 -14.95
N GLU A 46 3.57 -12.95 -14.11
CA GLU A 46 2.92 -11.66 -13.91
C GLU A 46 3.78 -10.74 -13.05
N LYS A 47 3.60 -9.45 -13.25
CA LYS A 47 4.33 -8.37 -12.55
C LYS A 47 3.42 -7.69 -11.56
N ILE A 48 3.89 -7.61 -10.30
CA ILE A 48 3.23 -6.86 -9.24
C ILE A 48 4.08 -5.69 -8.78
N LEU A 49 3.47 -4.51 -8.69
CA LEU A 49 4.07 -3.30 -8.12
C LEU A 49 3.56 -3.09 -6.70
N ASP A 50 4.46 -2.98 -5.74
CA ASP A 50 4.19 -2.50 -4.38
C ASP A 50 4.30 -0.96 -4.40
N PHE A 51 3.16 -0.27 -4.45
CA PHE A 51 3.09 1.19 -4.45
C PHE A 51 3.11 1.70 -3.01
N GLY A 52 4.15 2.45 -2.65
CA GLY A 52 4.48 2.77 -1.26
C GLY A 52 5.27 1.66 -0.58
N CYS A 53 6.30 1.15 -1.27
CA CYS A 53 7.04 -0.03 -0.82
C CYS A 53 7.94 0.20 0.41
N ALA A 54 8.11 1.44 0.87
CA ALA A 54 9.01 1.81 1.96
C ALA A 54 10.41 1.19 1.77
N LYS A 55 10.91 0.40 2.74
CA LYS A 55 12.20 -0.30 2.65
C LYS A 55 12.16 -1.59 1.81
N GLY A 56 11.14 -1.78 0.96
CA GLY A 56 11.05 -2.86 -0.01
C GLY A 56 10.83 -4.26 0.57
N PHE A 57 10.28 -4.39 1.78
CA PHE A 57 10.18 -5.70 2.44
C PHE A 57 9.16 -6.62 1.76
N THR A 58 8.02 -6.11 1.28
CA THR A 58 7.06 -6.90 0.50
C THR A 58 7.65 -7.33 -0.83
N VAL A 59 8.38 -6.44 -1.51
CA VAL A 59 9.09 -6.75 -2.75
C VAL A 59 10.10 -7.88 -2.51
N LYS A 60 10.91 -7.77 -1.45
CA LYS A 60 11.87 -8.82 -1.06
C LYS A 60 11.18 -10.17 -0.83
N ALA A 61 10.08 -10.20 -0.06
CA ALA A 61 9.37 -11.43 0.24
C ALA A 61 8.82 -12.10 -1.04
N LEU A 62 8.16 -11.33 -1.92
CA LEU A 62 7.63 -11.83 -3.19
C LEU A 62 8.75 -12.35 -4.10
N ARG A 63 9.92 -11.66 -4.15
CA ARG A 63 11.09 -12.13 -4.91
C ARG A 63 11.68 -13.42 -4.37
N LEU A 64 11.75 -13.58 -3.05
CA LEU A 64 12.20 -14.84 -2.41
C LEU A 64 11.27 -16.01 -2.76
N MET A 65 10.00 -15.75 -3.00
CA MET A 65 9.00 -16.73 -3.43
C MET A 65 8.97 -16.95 -4.96
N GLY A 66 9.83 -16.28 -5.74
CA GLY A 66 9.94 -16.45 -7.18
C GLY A 66 9.01 -15.56 -8.03
N TYR A 67 8.32 -14.58 -7.45
CA TYR A 67 7.43 -13.68 -8.18
C TYR A 67 8.14 -12.42 -8.68
N LYS A 68 7.67 -11.88 -9.82
CA LYS A 68 8.20 -10.64 -10.42
C LYS A 68 7.60 -9.42 -9.74
N SER A 69 8.15 -9.02 -8.58
CA SER A 69 7.71 -7.85 -7.84
C SER A 69 8.65 -6.66 -8.01
N PHE A 70 8.07 -5.49 -7.97
CA PHE A 70 8.74 -4.18 -8.06
C PHE A 70 8.18 -3.28 -6.96
N GLY A 71 8.89 -2.21 -6.62
CA GLY A 71 8.43 -1.26 -5.61
C GLY A 71 8.75 0.17 -5.98
N VAL A 72 7.86 1.08 -5.62
CA VAL A 72 8.11 2.52 -5.67
C VAL A 72 7.67 3.18 -4.38
N ASP A 73 8.40 4.21 -3.97
CA ASP A 73 8.06 5.01 -2.79
C ASP A 73 8.47 6.46 -3.00
N VAL A 74 7.79 7.39 -2.35
CA VAL A 74 8.14 8.81 -2.36
C VAL A 74 9.29 9.13 -1.41
N SER A 75 9.57 8.24 -0.47
CA SER A 75 10.63 8.39 0.53
C SER A 75 12.00 8.01 -0.04
N GLU A 76 12.82 8.99 -0.34
CA GLU A 76 14.22 8.76 -0.72
C GLU A 76 14.99 8.07 0.42
N TYR A 77 14.68 8.42 1.68
CA TYR A 77 15.26 7.75 2.84
C TYR A 77 14.95 6.25 2.82
N ALA A 78 13.68 5.87 2.74
CA ALA A 78 13.28 4.46 2.75
C ALA A 78 13.91 3.67 1.61
N ILE A 79 13.92 4.23 0.40
CA ILE A 79 14.57 3.63 -0.79
C ILE A 79 16.09 3.48 -0.57
N SER A 80 16.76 4.44 0.08
CA SER A 80 18.19 4.34 0.39
C SER A 80 18.53 3.19 1.35
N GLN A 81 17.55 2.81 2.22
CA GLN A 81 17.69 1.74 3.21
C GLN A 81 17.37 0.33 2.66
N ILE A 82 16.97 0.22 1.40
CA ILE A 82 16.68 -1.07 0.78
C ILE A 82 17.97 -1.90 0.66
N GLU A 83 17.88 -3.16 1.07
CA GLU A 83 18.96 -4.14 0.90
C GLU A 83 19.44 -4.20 -0.56
N GLU A 84 20.74 -4.24 -0.79
CA GLU A 84 21.38 -4.19 -2.11
C GLU A 84 20.77 -5.17 -3.13
N LYS A 85 20.51 -6.41 -2.70
CA LYS A 85 19.93 -7.46 -3.55
C LYS A 85 18.51 -7.11 -4.04
N THR A 86 17.74 -6.33 -3.28
CA THR A 86 16.36 -5.93 -3.59
C THR A 86 16.31 -4.58 -4.31
N ARG A 87 17.28 -3.72 -4.09
CA ARG A 87 17.32 -2.33 -4.56
C ARG A 87 17.09 -2.17 -6.07
N LYS A 88 17.61 -3.07 -6.88
CA LYS A 88 17.44 -3.03 -8.36
C LYS A 88 15.99 -3.16 -8.85
N TRP A 89 15.06 -3.54 -7.98
CA TRP A 89 13.62 -3.65 -8.28
C TRP A 89 12.78 -2.54 -7.65
N CYS A 90 13.41 -1.63 -6.92
CA CYS A 90 12.73 -0.53 -6.24
C CYS A 90 13.31 0.81 -6.66
N GLY A 91 12.47 1.85 -6.60
CA GLY A 91 12.89 3.21 -6.96
C GLY A 91 12.10 4.29 -6.26
N ALA A 92 12.71 5.47 -6.13
CA ALA A 92 12.00 6.65 -5.70
C ALA A 92 11.09 7.18 -6.82
N ILE A 93 9.93 7.70 -6.46
CA ILE A 93 8.93 8.27 -7.37
C ILE A 93 8.41 9.57 -6.78
N LYS A 94 8.08 10.55 -7.62
CA LYS A 94 7.33 11.73 -7.17
C LYS A 94 5.84 11.42 -7.16
N PRO A 95 5.05 12.09 -6.28
CA PRO A 95 3.60 11.99 -6.35
C PRO A 95 3.10 12.30 -7.78
N GLN A 96 2.10 11.56 -8.23
CA GLN A 96 1.47 11.66 -9.56
C GLN A 96 2.37 11.31 -10.77
N ASP A 97 3.62 10.90 -10.56
CA ASP A 97 4.44 10.37 -11.67
C ASP A 97 3.77 9.14 -12.29
N ALA A 98 3.86 9.01 -13.59
CA ALA A 98 3.35 7.84 -14.29
C ALA A 98 4.08 6.56 -13.86
N LEU A 99 3.33 5.50 -13.58
CA LEU A 99 3.89 4.20 -13.23
C LEU A 99 4.35 3.48 -14.49
N VAL A 100 5.63 3.58 -14.78
CA VAL A 100 6.23 2.99 -15.97
C VAL A 100 6.91 1.67 -15.61
N CYS A 101 6.49 0.60 -16.28
CA CYS A 101 7.20 -0.67 -16.28
C CYS A 101 7.90 -0.86 -17.63
N ALA A 102 9.21 -1.02 -17.62
CA ALA A 102 10.02 -1.19 -18.85
C ALA A 102 9.56 -2.36 -19.73
N GLU A 103 8.84 -3.32 -19.19
CA GLU A 103 8.36 -4.52 -19.88
C GLU A 103 6.84 -4.50 -20.19
N GLY A 104 6.20 -3.32 -20.25
CA GLY A 104 4.80 -3.21 -20.70
C GLY A 104 3.74 -3.28 -19.59
N GLY A 105 3.84 -2.48 -18.53
CA GLY A 105 2.83 -2.32 -17.49
C GLY A 105 2.84 -3.41 -16.41
N TYR A 106 2.10 -3.18 -15.34
CA TYR A 106 1.95 -4.13 -14.23
C TYR A 106 0.64 -4.91 -14.38
N ASP A 107 0.67 -6.21 -14.05
CA ASP A 107 -0.55 -7.03 -13.97
C ASP A 107 -1.32 -6.70 -12.69
N TRP A 108 -0.59 -6.43 -11.60
CA TRP A 108 -1.14 -6.03 -10.32
C TRP A 108 -0.41 -4.80 -9.75
N ILE A 109 -1.17 -3.93 -9.10
CA ILE A 109 -0.65 -2.93 -8.17
C ILE A 109 -1.16 -3.29 -6.78
N LEU A 110 -0.29 -3.23 -5.79
CA LEU A 110 -0.60 -3.35 -4.38
C LEU A 110 -0.48 -1.96 -3.74
N CYS A 111 -1.53 -1.52 -3.05
CA CYS A 111 -1.54 -0.34 -2.18
C CYS A 111 -1.94 -0.79 -0.78
N LYS A 112 -1.00 -0.92 0.13
CA LYS A 112 -1.28 -1.33 1.49
C LYS A 112 -0.90 -0.24 2.49
N ASP A 113 -1.92 0.36 3.13
CA ASP A 113 -1.74 1.47 4.08
C ASP A 113 -0.98 2.65 3.43
N ILE A 114 -1.49 3.14 2.29
CA ILE A 114 -0.86 4.19 1.46
C ILE A 114 -1.85 5.27 1.03
N LEU A 115 -3.06 4.90 0.61
CA LEU A 115 -3.97 5.84 -0.03
C LEU A 115 -4.51 6.87 0.95
N GLU A 116 -4.60 6.55 2.22
CA GLU A 116 -4.97 7.46 3.31
C GLU A 116 -3.96 8.59 3.53
N HIS A 117 -2.73 8.43 3.05
CA HIS A 117 -1.68 9.46 3.11
C HIS A 117 -1.78 10.48 1.97
N ILE A 118 -2.66 10.28 1.00
CA ILE A 118 -2.85 11.19 -0.11
C ILE A 118 -3.82 12.30 0.30
N PRO A 119 -3.50 13.59 0.09
CA PRO A 119 -4.45 14.66 0.36
C PRO A 119 -5.77 14.53 -0.44
N TYR A 120 -6.89 14.98 0.12
CA TYR A 120 -8.22 14.91 -0.51
C TYR A 120 -8.27 15.52 -1.92
N ASP A 121 -7.55 16.61 -2.15
CA ASP A 121 -7.49 17.31 -3.45
C ASP A 121 -6.61 16.58 -4.49
N LYS A 122 -5.88 15.52 -4.09
CA LYS A 122 -4.95 14.76 -4.94
C LYS A 122 -5.36 13.32 -5.17
N ILE A 123 -6.29 12.79 -4.40
CA ILE A 123 -6.61 11.36 -4.46
C ILE A 123 -7.16 10.94 -5.83
N ASP A 124 -8.03 11.72 -6.46
CA ASP A 124 -8.62 11.38 -7.75
C ASP A 124 -7.56 11.32 -8.87
N GLU A 125 -6.58 12.23 -8.85
CA GLU A 125 -5.44 12.20 -9.76
C GLU A 125 -4.57 10.98 -9.53
N GLN A 126 -4.27 10.66 -8.25
CA GLN A 126 -3.48 9.49 -7.90
C GLN A 126 -4.15 8.18 -8.29
N LEU A 127 -5.47 8.05 -8.09
CA LEU A 127 -6.21 6.86 -8.52
C LEU A 127 -6.19 6.66 -10.04
N LYS A 128 -6.18 7.74 -10.84
CA LYS A 128 -5.99 7.66 -12.30
C LYS A 128 -4.59 7.20 -12.67
N VAL A 129 -3.55 7.62 -11.94
CA VAL A 129 -2.18 7.11 -12.13
C VAL A 129 -2.14 5.60 -11.88
N LEU A 130 -2.75 5.11 -10.80
CA LEU A 130 -2.84 3.68 -10.50
C LEU A 130 -3.64 2.93 -11.58
N TYR A 131 -4.79 3.48 -12.00
CA TYR A 131 -5.59 2.92 -13.08
C TYR A 131 -4.76 2.74 -14.35
N ASN A 132 -4.01 3.76 -14.77
CA ASN A 132 -3.20 3.70 -15.97
C ASN A 132 -1.99 2.76 -15.84
N GLY A 133 -1.41 2.63 -14.66
CA GLY A 133 -0.19 1.88 -14.39
C GLY A 133 -0.34 0.36 -14.32
N GLY A 134 -1.52 -0.15 -13.96
CA GLY A 134 -1.75 -1.59 -13.80
C GLY A 134 -3.07 -2.08 -14.38
N LYS A 135 -3.22 -3.41 -14.53
CA LYS A 135 -4.48 -4.04 -14.97
C LYS A 135 -5.44 -4.25 -13.81
N LYS A 136 -4.92 -4.52 -12.62
CA LYS A 136 -5.67 -4.81 -11.41
C LYS A 136 -5.01 -4.11 -10.22
N LEU A 137 -5.82 -3.79 -9.21
CA LEU A 137 -5.37 -3.15 -7.98
C LEU A 137 -5.90 -3.94 -6.78
N MET A 138 -5.03 -4.20 -5.82
CA MET A 138 -5.37 -4.65 -4.47
C MET A 138 -5.04 -3.53 -3.51
N ALA A 139 -6.05 -3.00 -2.82
CA ALA A 139 -5.86 -1.91 -1.85
C ALA A 139 -6.35 -2.33 -0.46
N MET A 140 -5.57 -1.99 0.56
CA MET A 140 -5.92 -2.16 1.96
C MET A 140 -5.82 -0.80 2.63
N ILE A 141 -6.93 -0.33 3.20
CA ILE A 141 -7.07 1.06 3.64
C ILE A 141 -7.66 1.10 5.04
N PRO A 142 -7.08 1.86 5.99
CA PRO A 142 -7.73 2.20 7.24
C PRO A 142 -8.93 3.11 6.99
N LEU A 143 -10.02 2.85 7.68
CA LEU A 143 -11.30 3.52 7.47
C LEU A 143 -11.68 4.42 8.64
N GLY A 144 -12.48 5.43 8.33
CA GLY A 144 -13.08 6.37 9.26
C GLY A 144 -14.53 6.69 8.90
N ASN A 145 -15.03 7.77 9.47
CA ASN A 145 -16.41 8.26 9.29
C ASN A 145 -16.47 9.68 8.71
N GLY A 146 -15.41 10.13 8.07
CA GLY A 146 -15.23 11.49 7.56
C GLY A 146 -14.56 12.46 8.56
N GLU A 147 -14.63 12.18 9.86
CA GLU A 147 -14.04 13.02 10.91
C GLU A 147 -12.83 12.36 11.57
N LYS A 148 -12.97 11.08 11.93
CA LYS A 148 -11.94 10.30 12.61
C LYS A 148 -11.89 8.86 12.10
N TYR A 149 -10.75 8.20 12.32
CA TYR A 149 -10.63 6.76 12.07
C TYR A 149 -11.45 5.95 13.07
N VAL A 150 -11.98 4.80 12.63
CA VAL A 150 -12.66 3.82 13.50
C VAL A 150 -11.68 3.25 14.54
N ILE A 151 -10.40 3.09 14.14
CA ILE A 151 -9.33 2.63 15.03
C ILE A 151 -8.54 3.85 15.51
N ASP A 152 -8.72 4.24 16.76
CA ASP A 152 -8.13 5.46 17.35
C ASP A 152 -6.60 5.56 17.16
N SER A 153 -5.87 4.44 17.15
CA SER A 153 -4.42 4.45 16.96
C SER A 153 -3.99 4.95 15.58
N TYR A 154 -4.85 4.93 14.58
CA TYR A 154 -4.53 5.47 13.26
C TYR A 154 -4.44 7.00 13.24
N GLU A 155 -5.04 7.69 14.24
CA GLU A 155 -4.89 9.14 14.43
C GLU A 155 -3.47 9.55 14.89
N LEU A 156 -2.69 8.61 15.38
CA LEU A 156 -1.33 8.86 15.83
C LEU A 156 -0.37 9.10 14.66
N ASP A 157 -0.68 8.59 13.48
CA ASP A 157 0.08 8.92 12.26
C ASP A 157 -0.41 10.24 11.68
N LYS A 158 0.44 11.27 11.76
CA LYS A 158 0.10 12.64 11.35
C LYS A 158 0.07 12.85 9.85
N SER A 159 0.48 11.86 9.07
CA SER A 159 0.38 11.86 7.60
C SER A 159 -0.92 11.23 7.07
N HIS A 160 -1.80 10.75 7.92
CA HIS A 160 -3.11 10.27 7.55
C HIS A 160 -4.07 11.43 7.29
N PHE A 161 -4.49 11.61 6.05
CA PHE A 161 -5.41 12.68 5.64
C PHE A 161 -6.86 12.19 5.48
N ILE A 162 -7.06 11.06 4.77
CA ILE A 162 -8.38 10.59 4.36
C ILE A 162 -8.94 9.62 5.41
N ARG A 163 -10.06 10.03 6.04
CA ARG A 163 -10.74 9.31 7.13
C ARG A 163 -12.12 8.81 6.71
N GLU A 164 -12.26 8.36 5.49
CA GLU A 164 -13.54 8.02 4.88
C GLU A 164 -13.88 6.53 5.03
N ASP A 165 -15.15 6.20 4.78
CA ASP A 165 -15.68 4.85 4.86
C ASP A 165 -15.44 4.02 3.59
N ILE A 166 -15.87 2.76 3.63
CA ILE A 166 -15.70 1.83 2.51
C ILE A 166 -16.49 2.26 1.26
N GLU A 167 -17.64 2.90 1.42
CA GLU A 167 -18.51 3.35 0.33
C GLU A 167 -17.88 4.52 -0.41
N TRP A 168 -17.36 5.50 0.33
CA TRP A 168 -16.64 6.63 -0.24
C TRP A 168 -15.44 6.17 -1.08
N TRP A 169 -14.63 5.25 -0.56
CA TRP A 169 -13.49 4.70 -1.30
C TRP A 169 -13.94 3.93 -2.54
N GLY A 170 -15.00 3.11 -2.42
CA GLY A 170 -15.59 2.39 -3.55
C GLY A 170 -16.00 3.33 -4.69
N ASP A 171 -16.70 4.41 -4.36
CA ASP A 171 -17.11 5.44 -5.32
C ASP A 171 -15.92 6.11 -6.00
N ARG A 172 -14.84 6.42 -5.27
CA ARG A 172 -13.63 7.01 -5.84
C ARG A 172 -12.94 6.07 -6.83
N PHE A 173 -12.83 4.79 -6.50
CA PHE A 173 -12.28 3.79 -7.42
C PHE A 173 -13.11 3.67 -8.70
N ILE A 174 -14.43 3.63 -8.59
CA ILE A 174 -15.33 3.56 -9.76
C ILE A 174 -15.17 4.81 -10.62
N ARG A 175 -15.12 6.01 -10.04
CA ARG A 175 -14.90 7.27 -10.77
C ARG A 175 -13.54 7.32 -11.47
N ALA A 176 -12.52 6.69 -10.91
CA ALA A 176 -11.21 6.56 -11.54
C ALA A 176 -11.21 5.60 -12.75
N GLY A 177 -12.27 4.80 -12.92
CA GLY A 177 -12.47 3.87 -14.03
C GLY A 177 -12.36 2.39 -13.66
N PHE A 178 -12.07 2.07 -12.40
CA PHE A 178 -11.99 0.68 -11.95
C PHE A 178 -13.39 0.03 -11.86
N ARG A 179 -13.43 -1.27 -12.14
CA ARG A 179 -14.52 -2.13 -11.72
C ARG A 179 -14.23 -2.64 -10.31
N LEU A 180 -15.18 -2.54 -9.43
CA LEU A 180 -15.10 -3.05 -8.06
C LEU A 180 -15.45 -4.54 -8.06
N ASP A 181 -14.44 -5.40 -7.94
CA ASP A 181 -14.61 -6.86 -7.90
C ASP A 181 -14.92 -7.36 -6.48
N LEU A 182 -14.34 -6.70 -5.45
CA LEU A 182 -14.58 -6.97 -4.03
C LEU A 182 -14.34 -5.71 -3.21
N ALA A 183 -15.23 -5.42 -2.28
CA ALA A 183 -15.00 -4.54 -1.14
C ALA A 183 -15.46 -5.25 0.12
N THR A 184 -14.60 -5.35 1.13
CA THR A 184 -14.91 -6.07 2.38
C THR A 184 -14.14 -5.51 3.56
N HIS A 185 -14.76 -5.55 4.73
CA HIS A 185 -14.10 -5.27 6.00
C HIS A 185 -13.29 -6.47 6.54
N ASP A 186 -13.50 -7.65 5.97
CA ASP A 186 -12.71 -8.84 6.31
C ASP A 186 -11.30 -8.70 5.74
N MET A 187 -10.35 -8.38 6.63
CA MET A 187 -8.94 -8.26 6.28
C MET A 187 -8.20 -9.59 6.28
N GLY A 188 -8.91 -10.69 6.61
CA GLY A 188 -8.31 -12.02 6.64
C GLY A 188 -6.98 -12.05 7.39
N PRO A 189 -5.92 -12.55 6.75
CA PRO A 189 -4.61 -12.68 7.38
C PRO A 189 -3.75 -11.40 7.34
N PHE A 190 -4.20 -10.33 6.66
CA PHE A 190 -3.38 -9.13 6.44
C PHE A 190 -3.30 -8.22 7.65
N LYS A 191 -4.38 -8.12 8.41
CA LYS A 191 -4.47 -7.34 9.64
C LYS A 191 -5.28 -8.12 10.67
N LYS A 192 -4.85 -8.11 11.93
CA LYS A 192 -5.57 -8.78 13.02
C LYS A 192 -6.59 -7.87 13.71
N ASN A 193 -6.42 -6.57 13.61
CA ASN A 193 -7.25 -5.58 14.29
C ASN A 193 -8.71 -5.51 13.78
N TRP A 194 -9.02 -6.06 12.59
CA TRP A 194 -10.38 -6.16 12.10
C TRP A 194 -11.29 -7.03 12.98
N GLN A 195 -10.72 -7.96 13.74
CA GLN A 195 -11.47 -8.78 14.69
C GLN A 195 -12.01 -7.97 15.87
N PHE A 196 -11.35 -6.87 16.22
CA PHE A 196 -11.75 -5.99 17.33
C PHE A 196 -12.49 -4.73 16.85
N ALA A 197 -12.23 -4.31 15.63
CA ALA A 197 -12.84 -3.17 14.97
C ALA A 197 -13.18 -3.53 13.52
N PRO A 198 -14.31 -4.26 13.30
CA PRO A 198 -14.66 -4.82 11.99
C PRO A 198 -14.71 -3.79 10.86
N GLU A 199 -15.15 -2.56 11.15
CA GLU A 199 -15.26 -1.48 10.16
C GLU A 199 -14.00 -0.60 10.07
N GLY A 200 -12.95 -0.94 10.80
CA GLY A 200 -11.74 -0.10 10.89
C GLY A 200 -10.80 -0.18 9.68
N ASN A 201 -11.03 -1.12 8.76
CA ASN A 201 -10.24 -1.30 7.55
C ASN A 201 -11.11 -1.83 6.42
N ALA A 202 -10.66 -1.64 5.18
CA ALA A 202 -11.22 -2.32 4.02
C ALA A 202 -10.15 -2.92 3.12
N LEU A 203 -10.49 -4.07 2.53
CA LEU A 203 -9.79 -4.69 1.42
C LEU A 203 -10.60 -4.49 0.15
N PHE A 204 -9.99 -3.93 -0.87
CA PHE A 204 -10.53 -3.76 -2.20
C PHE A 204 -9.77 -4.60 -3.22
N MET A 205 -10.50 -5.31 -4.08
CA MET A 205 -9.96 -5.95 -5.28
C MET A 205 -10.63 -5.30 -6.48
N LEU A 206 -9.83 -4.80 -7.41
CA LEU A 206 -10.28 -3.94 -8.50
C LEU A 206 -9.64 -4.39 -9.81
N SER A 207 -10.38 -4.25 -10.90
CA SER A 207 -9.90 -4.52 -12.26
C SER A 207 -10.32 -3.41 -13.23
N LYS A 208 -9.74 -3.43 -14.44
CA LYS A 208 -10.18 -2.57 -15.55
C LYS A 208 -11.37 -3.17 -16.24
#